data_8a0cc8ef53a6b6c9601417f77b1d2f0e
#
_entry.id   8a0cc8ef53a6b6c9601417f77b1d2f0e
#
_cell.length_a   1.000
_cell.length_b   1.000
_cell.length_c   1.000
_cell.angle_alpha   90.00
_cell.angle_beta   90.00
_cell.angle_gamma   90.00
#
_symmetry.space_group_name_H-M   'P 1'
#
loop_
_entity.id
_entity.type
_entity.pdbx_description
1 polymer ?
#
loop_
_entity_poly.entity_id
_entity_poly.type
_entity_poly.pdbx_seq_one_letter_code
_entity_poly.pdbx_strand_id
1 'polypeptide(L)'
;AYRNQPGESTIHELIETPNFDRIAQEGTIFLNAHVPAPSCTPCRSSILTGRYFWQTGLGAILQGARWDETIPTYPLVLEEAGYHIGYTYKVWSPGLSRNAPYGGDRTAFESAGVRFNQFSEEVTARPEDQSIEEAKQELFDETGDNFDSFLAARPDDDTPFCYWWGPTNTHRTWQQGSGKKLWNLDPDDMKGRMPEFLPDV
;
A
#
# COMPACT_ATOMS: atom_id res chain seq x y z
N ALA A 1 -11.32 -0.91 7.44
CA ALA A 1 -10.75 -2.09 8.09
C ALA A 1 -11.37 -2.34 9.47
N TYR A 2 -11.34 -1.38 10.38
CA TYR A 2 -11.93 -1.54 11.73
C TYR A 2 -13.46 -1.60 11.73
N ARG A 3 -14.12 -0.98 10.76
CA ARG A 3 -15.58 -0.90 10.66
C ARG A 3 -16.28 -2.25 10.58
N ASN A 4 -15.59 -3.26 10.08
CA ASN A 4 -16.13 -4.60 9.88
C ASN A 4 -15.64 -5.63 10.91
N GLN A 5 -14.88 -5.19 11.93
CA GLN A 5 -14.43 -6.08 12.99
C GLN A 5 -15.50 -6.18 14.10
N PRO A 6 -15.84 -7.39 14.54
CA PRO A 6 -16.69 -7.54 15.73
C PRO A 6 -15.93 -7.05 16.97
N GLY A 7 -16.52 -6.18 17.75
CA GLY A 7 -15.93 -5.65 18.97
C GLY A 7 -16.65 -4.40 19.47
N GLU A 8 -16.32 -3.99 20.67
CA GLU A 8 -16.92 -2.81 21.32
C GLU A 8 -16.23 -1.48 20.96
N SER A 9 -15.20 -1.52 20.10
CA SER A 9 -14.48 -0.32 19.70
C SER A 9 -15.34 0.59 18.82
N THR A 10 -15.45 1.85 19.22
CA THR A 10 -16.17 2.89 18.47
C THR A 10 -15.27 3.70 17.53
N ILE A 11 -14.01 3.31 17.36
CA ILE A 11 -13.07 4.02 16.47
C ILE A 11 -13.56 4.05 15.02
N HIS A 12 -14.32 3.04 14.59
CA HIS A 12 -14.92 2.97 13.26
C HIS A 12 -15.96 4.07 12.99
N GLU A 13 -16.48 4.73 14.04
CA GLU A 13 -17.37 5.90 13.91
C GLU A 13 -16.62 7.15 13.45
N LEU A 14 -15.30 7.21 13.71
CA LEU A 14 -14.41 8.32 13.33
C LEU A 14 -13.66 8.06 12.02
N ILE A 15 -13.39 6.79 11.72
CA ILE A 15 -12.61 6.42 10.54
C ILE A 15 -13.55 6.06 9.39
N GLU A 16 -13.45 6.82 8.30
CA GLU A 16 -14.19 6.56 7.08
C GLU A 16 -13.30 5.89 6.03
N THR A 17 -13.76 4.75 5.49
CA THR A 17 -13.07 4.01 4.43
C THR A 17 -14.04 3.61 3.32
N PRO A 18 -14.66 4.61 2.61
CA PRO A 18 -15.79 4.35 1.73
C PRO A 18 -15.48 3.36 0.59
N ASN A 19 -14.28 3.40 0.03
CA ASN A 19 -13.89 2.49 -1.04
C ASN A 19 -13.64 1.06 -0.53
N PHE A 20 -13.01 0.90 0.64
CA PHE A 20 -12.86 -0.41 1.27
C PHE A 20 -14.22 -0.97 1.71
N ASP A 21 -15.11 -0.13 2.21
CA ASP A 21 -16.45 -0.53 2.61
C ASP A 21 -17.26 -1.03 1.40
N ARG A 22 -17.13 -0.39 0.24
CA ARG A 22 -17.76 -0.84 -1.01
C ARG A 22 -17.24 -2.21 -1.45
N ILE A 23 -15.90 -2.38 -1.48
CA ILE A 23 -15.28 -3.67 -1.83
C ILE A 23 -15.72 -4.76 -0.84
N ALA A 24 -15.82 -4.43 0.44
CA ALA A 24 -16.27 -5.35 1.47
C ALA A 24 -17.73 -5.79 1.31
N GLN A 25 -18.60 -4.92 0.80
CA GLN A 25 -20.02 -5.22 0.52
C GLN A 25 -20.19 -6.11 -0.71
N GLU A 26 -19.35 -5.94 -1.72
CA GLU A 26 -19.41 -6.66 -2.99
C GLU A 26 -18.57 -7.95 -2.99
N GLY A 27 -17.63 -8.10 -2.05
CA GLY A 27 -16.64 -9.17 -2.02
C GLY A 27 -16.65 -9.99 -0.73
N THR A 28 -15.50 -10.53 -0.40
CA THR A 28 -15.31 -11.36 0.80
C THR A 28 -14.34 -10.68 1.77
N ILE A 29 -14.74 -10.58 3.03
CA ILE A 29 -13.92 -10.06 4.13
C ILE A 29 -13.29 -11.22 4.89
N PHE A 30 -11.96 -11.22 4.99
CA PHE A 30 -11.21 -12.17 5.81
C PHE A 30 -10.89 -11.53 7.16
N LEU A 31 -11.70 -11.84 8.19
CA LEU A 31 -11.53 -11.27 9.53
C LEU A 31 -10.27 -11.77 10.25
N ASN A 32 -9.79 -12.96 9.90
CA ASN A 32 -8.63 -13.62 10.50
C ASN A 32 -7.47 -13.75 9.51
N ALA A 33 -7.21 -12.69 8.73
CA ALA A 33 -6.05 -12.67 7.84
C ALA A 33 -4.79 -12.27 8.62
N HIS A 34 -3.78 -13.14 8.61
CA HIS A 34 -2.52 -12.94 9.30
C HIS A 34 -1.36 -12.90 8.32
N VAL A 35 -0.40 -12.01 8.57
CA VAL A 35 0.88 -12.01 7.85
C VAL A 35 1.89 -12.90 8.57
N PRO A 36 2.74 -13.65 7.85
CA PRO A 36 3.68 -14.58 8.47
C PRO A 36 4.86 -13.90 9.17
N ALA A 37 5.12 -12.62 8.88
CA ALA A 37 6.15 -11.82 9.51
C ALA A 37 5.73 -10.35 9.61
N PRO A 38 5.87 -9.68 10.76
CA PRO A 38 5.51 -8.28 10.95
C PRO A 38 6.65 -7.33 10.49
N SER A 39 7.21 -7.58 9.33
CA SER A 39 8.33 -6.82 8.77
C SER A 39 8.24 -6.76 7.25
N CYS A 40 8.66 -5.63 6.65
CA CYS A 40 8.45 -5.31 5.23
C CYS A 40 8.89 -6.43 4.29
N THR A 41 10.19 -6.70 4.21
CA THR A 41 10.75 -7.66 3.24
C THR A 41 10.27 -9.09 3.48
N PRO A 42 10.33 -9.66 4.69
CA PRO A 42 9.86 -11.01 4.94
C PRO A 42 8.36 -11.19 4.65
N CYS A 43 7.53 -10.24 5.05
CA CYS A 43 6.09 -10.26 4.75
C CYS A 43 5.83 -10.24 3.25
N ARG A 44 6.48 -9.32 2.53
CA ARG A 44 6.32 -9.17 1.09
C ARG A 44 6.83 -10.37 0.31
N SER A 45 7.93 -10.98 0.77
CA SER A 45 8.44 -12.24 0.22
C SER A 45 7.37 -13.34 0.30
N SER A 46 6.69 -13.46 1.44
CA SER A 46 5.63 -14.44 1.59
C SER A 46 4.42 -14.16 0.71
N ILE A 47 3.97 -12.91 0.62
CA ILE A 47 2.83 -12.53 -0.23
C ILE A 47 3.14 -12.83 -1.70
N LEU A 48 4.33 -12.46 -2.17
CA LEU A 48 4.71 -12.61 -3.58
C LEU A 48 4.92 -14.05 -4.01
N THR A 49 5.34 -14.92 -3.09
CA THR A 49 5.70 -16.31 -3.41
C THR A 49 4.67 -17.35 -2.96
N GLY A 50 3.75 -16.98 -2.08
CA GLY A 50 2.88 -17.95 -1.39
C GLY A 50 3.61 -18.85 -0.41
N ARG A 51 4.88 -18.57 -0.07
CA ARG A 51 5.72 -19.34 0.84
C ARG A 51 5.84 -18.66 2.19
N TYR A 52 6.15 -19.40 3.21
CA TYR A 52 6.59 -18.79 4.46
C TYR A 52 7.91 -18.05 4.26
N PHE A 53 8.12 -16.93 4.95
CA PHE A 53 9.29 -16.07 4.74
C PHE A 53 10.63 -16.81 4.91
N TRP A 54 10.74 -17.77 5.82
CA TRP A 54 11.97 -18.57 6.00
C TRP A 54 12.31 -19.50 4.83
N GLN A 55 11.39 -19.67 3.89
CA GLN A 55 11.60 -20.45 2.67
C GLN A 55 12.07 -19.58 1.48
N THR A 56 12.32 -18.29 1.73
CA THR A 56 12.68 -17.33 0.68
C THR A 56 14.15 -16.90 0.74
N GLY A 57 15.01 -17.71 1.36
CA GLY A 57 16.44 -17.44 1.46
C GLY A 57 16.72 -16.10 2.14
N LEU A 58 17.51 -15.23 1.50
CA LEU A 58 17.79 -13.88 2.01
C LEU A 58 16.59 -12.92 1.89
N GLY A 59 15.48 -13.31 1.30
CA GLY A 59 14.21 -12.62 1.39
C GLY A 59 13.53 -12.75 2.75
N ALA A 60 14.04 -13.59 3.61
CA ALA A 60 13.55 -13.79 4.98
C ALA A 60 14.02 -12.72 5.99
N ILE A 61 14.96 -11.87 5.63
CA ILE A 61 15.54 -10.84 6.50
C ILE A 61 15.22 -9.43 6.00
N LEU A 62 15.36 -8.43 6.88
CA LEU A 62 15.10 -7.04 6.52
C LEU A 62 16.36 -6.33 6.01
N GLN A 63 17.48 -6.47 6.74
CA GLN A 63 18.74 -5.82 6.37
C GLN A 63 19.66 -6.80 5.63
N GLY A 64 20.21 -6.34 4.49
CA GLY A 64 20.99 -7.19 3.61
C GLY A 64 20.16 -8.20 2.81
N ALA A 65 18.87 -8.00 2.76
CA ALA A 65 17.95 -8.84 1.98
C ALA A 65 18.33 -8.83 0.49
N ARG A 66 18.21 -9.99 -0.12
CA ARG A 66 18.38 -10.20 -1.56
C ARG A 66 17.28 -11.11 -2.05
N TRP A 67 16.69 -10.73 -3.17
CA TRP A 67 15.75 -11.61 -3.85
C TRP A 67 16.48 -12.78 -4.49
N ASP A 68 15.95 -13.97 -4.31
CA ASP A 68 16.38 -15.17 -5.03
C ASP A 68 15.53 -15.30 -6.31
N GLU A 69 16.13 -15.04 -7.46
CA GLU A 69 15.47 -15.04 -8.77
C GLU A 69 14.99 -16.44 -9.20
N THR A 70 15.45 -17.49 -8.53
CA THR A 70 14.95 -18.85 -8.77
C THR A 70 13.60 -19.14 -8.12
N ILE A 71 13.15 -18.25 -7.22
CA ILE A 71 11.86 -18.37 -6.55
C ILE A 71 10.80 -17.63 -7.40
N PRO A 72 9.82 -18.35 -7.97
CA PRO A 72 8.77 -17.72 -8.76
C PRO A 72 7.88 -16.83 -7.90
N THR A 73 7.39 -15.75 -8.49
CA THR A 73 6.41 -14.86 -7.89
C THR A 73 5.11 -14.90 -8.68
N TYR A 74 3.99 -14.73 -7.99
CA TYR A 74 2.70 -14.78 -8.66
C TYR A 74 2.54 -13.72 -9.76
N PRO A 75 3.09 -12.48 -9.65
CA PRO A 75 2.97 -11.51 -10.75
C PRO A 75 3.69 -11.95 -12.02
N LEU A 76 4.89 -12.50 -11.91
CA LEU A 76 5.63 -12.99 -13.07
C LEU A 76 4.99 -14.25 -13.68
N VAL A 77 4.41 -15.11 -12.85
CA VAL A 77 3.62 -16.26 -13.34
C VAL A 77 2.37 -15.78 -14.08
N LEU A 78 1.71 -14.74 -13.60
CA LEU A 78 0.57 -14.13 -14.30
C LEU A 78 1.00 -13.49 -15.62
N GLU A 79 2.15 -12.80 -15.65
CA GLU A 79 2.69 -12.24 -16.88
C GLU A 79 2.95 -13.33 -17.94
N GLU A 80 3.54 -14.45 -17.55
CA GLU A 80 3.74 -15.62 -18.43
C GLU A 80 2.40 -16.19 -18.94
N ALA A 81 1.32 -16.03 -18.15
CA ALA A 81 -0.02 -16.41 -18.54
C ALA A 81 -0.78 -15.36 -19.38
N GLY A 82 -0.11 -14.27 -19.78
CA GLY A 82 -0.68 -13.22 -20.63
C GLY A 82 -1.31 -12.05 -19.89
N TYR A 83 -1.13 -11.95 -18.59
CA TYR A 83 -1.57 -10.76 -17.85
C TYR A 83 -0.64 -9.58 -18.09
N HIS A 84 -1.19 -8.39 -18.26
CA HIS A 84 -0.47 -7.15 -18.15
C HIS A 84 -0.17 -6.86 -16.69
N ILE A 85 1.11 -6.75 -16.32
CA ILE A 85 1.50 -6.50 -14.93
C ILE A 85 2.11 -5.11 -14.77
N GLY A 86 1.92 -4.50 -13.61
CA GLY A 86 2.50 -3.21 -13.28
C GLY A 86 2.43 -2.91 -11.79
N TYR A 87 3.20 -1.94 -11.36
CA TYR A 87 3.20 -1.52 -9.96
C TYR A 87 3.51 -0.04 -9.81
N THR A 88 3.11 0.49 -8.65
CA THR A 88 3.56 1.79 -8.16
C THR A 88 4.24 1.61 -6.81
N TYR A 89 5.46 2.10 -6.72
CA TYR A 89 6.32 2.26 -5.56
C TYR A 89 6.75 0.94 -4.91
N LYS A 90 6.26 0.58 -3.73
CA LYS A 90 6.87 -0.47 -2.90
C LYS A 90 6.25 -1.84 -3.13
N VAL A 91 6.88 -2.64 -3.95
CA VAL A 91 6.56 -4.07 -4.09
C VAL A 91 7.33 -4.89 -3.06
N TRP A 92 8.65 -4.78 -3.07
CA TRP A 92 9.53 -5.53 -2.20
C TRP A 92 10.75 -4.69 -1.83
N SER A 93 10.88 -4.37 -0.57
CA SER A 93 12.02 -3.62 -0.02
C SER A 93 11.96 -3.58 1.52
N PRO A 94 13.03 -3.19 2.22
CA PRO A 94 14.36 -2.90 1.69
C PRO A 94 15.10 -4.15 1.24
N GLY A 95 15.99 -4.00 0.23
CA GLY A 95 16.81 -5.09 -0.27
C GLY A 95 17.18 -4.94 -1.75
N LEU A 96 17.94 -5.89 -2.28
CA LEU A 96 18.33 -5.95 -3.68
C LEU A 96 17.38 -6.89 -4.43
N SER A 97 16.51 -6.36 -5.25
CA SER A 97 15.49 -7.12 -5.99
C SER A 97 15.81 -7.32 -7.48
N ARG A 98 16.64 -6.47 -8.09
CA ARG A 98 16.87 -6.44 -9.56
C ARG A 98 15.54 -6.44 -10.33
N ASN A 99 15.39 -7.38 -11.30
CA ASN A 99 14.17 -7.50 -12.12
C ASN A 99 13.03 -8.26 -11.43
N ALA A 100 13.33 -9.01 -10.39
CA ALA A 100 12.34 -9.63 -9.55
C ALA A 100 12.02 -8.71 -8.35
N PRO A 101 10.88 -8.90 -7.70
CA PRO A 101 9.89 -9.96 -7.93
C PRO A 101 8.74 -9.57 -8.88
N TYR A 102 8.76 -8.38 -9.45
CA TYR A 102 7.64 -7.81 -10.21
C TYR A 102 8.06 -7.28 -11.59
N GLY A 103 9.22 -7.64 -12.10
CA GLY A 103 9.70 -7.22 -13.41
C GLY A 103 10.61 -5.99 -13.41
N GLY A 104 10.91 -5.42 -12.26
CA GLY A 104 11.81 -4.26 -12.14
C GLY A 104 11.26 -3.01 -12.82
N ASP A 105 12.16 -2.17 -13.31
CA ASP A 105 11.80 -0.86 -13.89
C ASP A 105 10.86 -0.94 -15.10
N ARG A 106 10.86 -2.08 -15.82
CA ARG A 106 10.00 -2.26 -17.01
C ARG A 106 8.50 -2.29 -16.70
N THR A 107 8.13 -2.56 -15.47
CA THR A 107 6.73 -2.64 -15.01
C THR A 107 6.39 -1.58 -13.98
N ALA A 108 7.29 -0.62 -13.76
CA ALA A 108 7.07 0.50 -12.85
C ALA A 108 6.29 1.64 -13.54
N PHE A 109 5.23 2.10 -12.87
CA PHE A 109 4.42 3.24 -13.30
C PHE A 109 4.50 4.32 -12.21
N GLU A 110 5.60 5.06 -12.20
CA GLU A 110 5.94 6.02 -11.14
C GLU A 110 6.30 7.41 -11.69
N SER A 111 5.97 7.69 -12.95
CA SER A 111 6.23 8.98 -13.58
C SER A 111 5.51 10.15 -12.88
N ALA A 112 4.41 9.81 -12.21
CA ALA A 112 3.65 10.70 -11.34
C ALA A 112 3.32 9.93 -10.04
N GLY A 113 3.15 10.61 -8.92
CA GLY A 113 2.64 10.01 -7.68
C GLY A 113 3.67 9.38 -6.74
N VAL A 114 4.97 9.50 -7.01
CA VAL A 114 6.00 9.06 -6.05
C VAL A 114 5.89 9.85 -4.73
N ARG A 115 5.53 11.12 -4.79
CA ARG A 115 5.31 12.00 -3.62
C ARG A 115 4.20 11.51 -2.69
N PHE A 116 3.25 10.72 -3.18
CA PHE A 116 2.17 10.16 -2.38
C PHE A 116 2.68 9.36 -1.16
N ASN A 117 3.89 8.83 -1.22
CA ASN A 117 4.51 8.10 -0.12
C ASN A 117 4.91 8.98 1.06
N GLN A 118 5.02 10.28 0.85
CA GLN A 118 5.27 11.30 1.86
C GLN A 118 4.07 12.24 2.03
N PHE A 119 2.88 11.74 1.84
CA PHE A 119 1.63 12.49 1.74
C PHE A 119 1.48 13.58 2.81
N SER A 120 1.68 13.23 4.08
CA SER A 120 1.50 14.20 5.17
C SER A 120 2.54 15.32 5.15
N GLU A 121 3.76 15.04 4.72
CA GLU A 121 4.83 16.04 4.58
C GLU A 121 4.57 16.94 3.38
N GLU A 122 4.29 16.36 2.22
CA GLU A 122 4.00 17.06 0.97
C GLU A 122 2.83 18.03 1.12
N VAL A 123 1.69 17.54 1.62
CA VAL A 123 0.51 18.37 1.82
C VAL A 123 0.73 19.45 2.90
N THR A 124 1.57 19.17 3.90
CA THR A 124 1.87 20.16 4.96
C THR A 124 2.86 21.23 4.50
N ALA A 125 3.82 20.85 3.64
CA ALA A 125 4.85 21.75 3.11
C ALA A 125 4.41 22.55 1.87
N ARG A 126 3.15 22.42 1.46
CA ARG A 126 2.59 23.14 0.31
C ARG A 126 2.86 24.65 0.34
N PRO A 127 2.86 25.35 -0.80
CA PRO A 127 2.90 26.81 -0.86
C PRO A 127 1.79 27.48 -0.04
N GLU A 128 2.04 28.69 0.46
CA GLU A 128 1.07 29.40 1.32
C GLU A 128 -0.24 29.74 0.60
N ASP A 129 -0.18 29.93 -0.72
CA ASP A 129 -1.33 30.25 -1.58
C ASP A 129 -2.12 29.01 -2.03
N GLN A 130 -1.63 27.80 -1.74
CA GLN A 130 -2.33 26.55 -2.05
C GLN A 130 -3.10 26.04 -0.82
N SER A 131 -4.36 25.70 -0.99
CA SER A 131 -5.17 25.08 0.06
C SER A 131 -4.74 23.62 0.33
N ILE A 132 -5.11 23.09 1.50
CA ILE A 132 -4.88 21.67 1.85
C ILE A 132 -5.60 20.75 0.87
N GLU A 133 -6.81 21.07 0.49
CA GLU A 133 -7.61 20.23 -0.41
C GLU A 133 -7.03 20.21 -1.83
N GLU A 134 -6.54 21.34 -2.33
CA GLU A 134 -5.83 21.38 -3.62
C GLU A 134 -4.55 20.55 -3.59
N ALA A 135 -3.75 20.64 -2.52
CA ALA A 135 -2.55 19.84 -2.38
C ALA A 135 -2.82 18.33 -2.27
N LYS A 136 -3.89 17.95 -1.58
CA LYS A 136 -4.35 16.55 -1.55
C LYS A 136 -4.78 16.07 -2.93
N GLN A 137 -5.58 16.88 -3.63
CA GLN A 137 -6.11 16.50 -4.94
C GLN A 137 -4.99 16.34 -5.95
N GLU A 138 -3.98 17.22 -5.94
CA GLU A 138 -2.80 17.10 -6.80
C GLU A 138 -2.12 15.72 -6.63
N LEU A 139 -1.92 15.27 -5.39
CA LEU A 139 -1.30 13.96 -5.13
C LEU A 139 -2.22 12.78 -5.51
N PHE A 140 -3.53 12.94 -5.37
CA PHE A 140 -4.47 11.92 -5.82
C PHE A 140 -4.49 11.83 -7.35
N ASP A 141 -4.45 12.96 -8.04
CA ASP A 141 -4.41 13.01 -9.51
C ASP A 141 -3.12 12.37 -10.03
N GLU A 142 -1.95 12.72 -9.48
CA GLU A 142 -0.67 12.08 -9.83
C GLU A 142 -0.71 10.55 -9.65
N THR A 143 -1.38 10.10 -8.60
CA THR A 143 -1.55 8.66 -8.33
C THR A 143 -2.48 8.00 -9.35
N GLY A 144 -3.57 8.68 -9.71
CA GLY A 144 -4.48 8.27 -10.76
C GLY A 144 -3.78 8.16 -12.11
N ASP A 145 -2.99 9.16 -12.48
CA ASP A 145 -2.22 9.20 -13.73
C ASP A 145 -1.26 8.01 -13.88
N ASN A 146 -0.65 7.55 -12.78
CA ASN A 146 0.16 6.33 -12.81
C ASN A 146 -0.67 5.10 -13.20
N PHE A 147 -1.86 4.95 -12.63
CA PHE A 147 -2.74 3.84 -12.94
C PHE A 147 -3.33 3.95 -14.36
N ASP A 148 -3.69 5.13 -14.79
CA ASP A 148 -4.18 5.39 -16.15
C ASP A 148 -3.08 5.10 -17.19
N SER A 149 -1.83 5.48 -16.91
CA SER A 149 -0.68 5.14 -17.74
C SER A 149 -0.47 3.63 -17.83
N PHE A 150 -0.65 2.91 -16.72
CA PHE A 150 -0.62 1.45 -16.70
C PHE A 150 -1.73 0.85 -17.57
N LEU A 151 -2.95 1.32 -17.44
CA LEU A 151 -4.07 0.84 -18.24
C LEU A 151 -3.88 1.14 -19.73
N ALA A 152 -3.37 2.31 -20.07
CA ALA A 152 -3.08 2.71 -21.47
C ALA A 152 -1.94 1.89 -22.09
N ALA A 153 -1.07 1.32 -21.29
CA ALA A 153 0.04 0.45 -21.76
C ALA A 153 -0.40 -0.99 -22.02
N ARG A 154 -1.64 -1.38 -21.73
CA ARG A 154 -2.14 -2.73 -22.06
C ARG A 154 -2.20 -2.93 -23.57
N PRO A 155 -1.97 -4.15 -24.05
CA PRO A 155 -2.08 -4.47 -25.48
C PRO A 155 -3.49 -4.17 -26.05
N ASP A 156 -4.51 -4.45 -25.27
CA ASP A 156 -5.93 -4.20 -25.58
C ASP A 156 -6.76 -4.17 -24.28
N ASP A 157 -8.04 -3.78 -24.38
CA ASP A 157 -8.93 -3.65 -23.22
C ASP A 157 -9.35 -4.99 -22.61
N ASP A 158 -9.27 -6.08 -23.38
CA ASP A 158 -9.62 -7.42 -22.93
C ASP A 158 -8.45 -8.12 -22.21
N THR A 159 -7.24 -7.61 -22.33
CA THR A 159 -6.05 -8.16 -21.66
C THR A 159 -6.23 -8.06 -20.14
N PRO A 160 -6.24 -9.21 -19.43
CA PRO A 160 -6.32 -9.18 -17.97
C PRO A 160 -5.09 -8.53 -17.38
N PHE A 161 -5.23 -7.93 -16.21
CA PHE A 161 -4.12 -7.24 -15.57
C PHE A 161 -3.94 -7.60 -14.11
N CYS A 162 -2.72 -7.36 -13.61
CA CYS A 162 -2.38 -7.42 -12.20
C CYS A 162 -1.54 -6.18 -11.86
N TYR A 163 -2.08 -5.31 -11.01
CA TYR A 163 -1.43 -4.09 -10.59
C TYR A 163 -1.14 -4.10 -9.09
N TRP A 164 0.12 -3.87 -8.73
CA TRP A 164 0.52 -3.76 -7.34
C TRP A 164 0.53 -2.30 -6.90
N TRP A 165 -0.47 -1.92 -6.16
CA TRP A 165 -0.52 -0.63 -5.48
C TRP A 165 0.21 -0.73 -4.14
N GLY A 166 1.40 -0.14 -4.06
CA GLY A 166 2.29 -0.25 -2.91
C GLY A 166 2.61 1.08 -2.21
N PRO A 167 1.62 1.92 -1.87
CA PRO A 167 1.89 3.18 -1.18
C PRO A 167 2.46 2.94 0.20
N THR A 168 3.26 3.90 0.69
CA THR A 168 3.85 3.86 2.03
C THR A 168 3.50 5.10 2.87
N ASN A 169 2.45 5.80 2.51
CA ASN A 169 1.99 7.00 3.21
C ASN A 169 1.62 6.77 4.69
N THR A 170 1.34 5.54 5.08
CA THR A 170 1.16 5.13 6.48
C THR A 170 2.47 4.79 7.20
N HIS A 171 3.58 4.75 6.48
CA HIS A 171 4.91 4.56 7.05
C HIS A 171 5.46 5.90 7.57
N ARG A 172 6.39 5.86 8.53
CA ARG A 172 7.09 7.09 8.96
C ARG A 172 7.93 7.65 7.78
N THR A 173 8.17 8.97 7.66
CA THR A 173 7.97 9.94 8.75
C THR A 173 6.54 10.51 8.75
N TRP A 174 6.04 10.87 9.91
CA TRP A 174 4.73 11.51 10.06
C TRP A 174 4.92 12.95 10.59
N GLN A 175 4.16 13.88 10.05
CA GLN A 175 4.09 15.23 10.58
C GLN A 175 3.20 15.25 11.83
N GLN A 176 3.73 15.75 12.94
CA GLN A 176 2.94 15.92 14.16
C GLN A 176 1.73 16.82 13.89
N GLY A 177 0.57 16.38 14.33
CA GLY A 177 -0.69 17.10 14.14
C GLY A 177 -1.32 16.97 12.75
N SER A 178 -0.72 16.19 11.82
CA SER A 178 -1.24 16.03 10.47
C SER A 178 -2.64 15.40 10.45
N GLY A 179 -2.97 14.50 11.35
CA GLY A 179 -4.31 13.90 11.46
C GLY A 179 -5.39 14.97 11.63
N LYS A 180 -5.18 15.90 12.57
CA LYS A 180 -6.11 17.02 12.80
C LYS A 180 -6.10 18.01 11.63
N LYS A 181 -4.92 18.37 11.17
CA LYS A 181 -4.75 19.40 10.11
C LYS A 181 -5.31 18.94 8.76
N LEU A 182 -5.05 17.70 8.37
CA LEU A 182 -5.39 17.19 7.04
C LEU A 182 -6.76 16.50 6.98
N TRP A 183 -7.21 15.91 8.09
CA TRP A 183 -8.37 15.03 8.12
C TRP A 183 -9.39 15.40 9.19
N ASN A 184 -9.15 16.48 9.92
CA ASN A 184 -9.95 16.90 11.08
C ASN A 184 -10.12 15.79 12.14
N LEU A 185 -9.16 14.89 12.24
CA LEU A 185 -9.13 13.82 13.24
C LEU A 185 -8.35 14.32 14.46
N ASP A 186 -9.07 14.65 15.54
CA ASP A 186 -8.45 15.04 16.80
C ASP A 186 -8.02 13.79 17.57
N PRO A 187 -6.75 13.65 17.99
CA PRO A 187 -6.32 12.55 18.83
C PRO A 187 -7.13 12.44 20.14
N ASP A 188 -7.62 13.54 20.68
CA ASP A 188 -8.45 13.52 21.89
C ASP A 188 -9.81 12.84 21.66
N ASP A 189 -10.35 12.91 20.46
CA ASP A 189 -11.59 12.20 20.09
C ASP A 189 -11.39 10.68 19.97
N MET A 190 -10.14 10.22 19.84
CA MET A 190 -9.80 8.82 19.73
C MET A 190 -9.56 8.14 21.09
N LYS A 191 -9.41 8.92 22.18
CA LYS A 191 -9.21 8.39 23.52
C LYS A 191 -10.39 7.55 23.95
N GLY A 192 -10.11 6.37 24.51
CA GLY A 192 -11.14 5.41 24.96
C GLY A 192 -11.91 4.71 23.83
N ARG A 193 -11.57 4.98 22.56
CA ARG A 193 -12.20 4.32 21.40
C ARG A 193 -11.30 3.26 20.75
N MET A 194 -10.06 3.15 21.22
CA MET A 194 -9.13 2.13 20.73
C MET A 194 -9.55 0.75 21.20
N PRO A 195 -9.30 -0.31 20.39
CA PRO A 195 -9.50 -1.68 20.84
C PRO A 195 -8.72 -1.98 22.12
N GLU A 196 -9.27 -2.78 23.02
CA GLU A 196 -8.68 -3.11 24.34
C GLU A 196 -7.25 -3.68 24.25
N PHE A 197 -6.89 -4.31 23.13
CA PHE A 197 -5.55 -4.86 22.93
C PHE A 197 -4.51 -3.83 22.46
N LEU A 198 -4.91 -2.59 22.25
CA LEU A 198 -4.02 -1.48 21.94
C LEU A 198 -3.98 -0.51 23.13
N PRO A 199 -2.78 -0.07 23.58
CA PRO A 199 -2.69 0.93 24.62
C PRO A 199 -3.29 2.26 24.13
N ASP A 200 -3.95 2.96 25.01
CA ASP A 200 -4.32 4.35 24.76
C ASP A 200 -3.09 5.21 24.49
N VAL A 201 -3.11 6.03 23.45
CA VAL A 201 -2.01 6.87 23.02
C VAL A 201 -2.13 8.27 23.62
#